data_a6f07a9da7d02524a3a67a15063e9768
#
_entry.id   a6f07a9da7d02524a3a67a15063e9768
#
_cell.length_a   1.000
_cell.length_b   1.000
_cell.length_c   1.000
_cell.angle_alpha   90.00
_cell.angle_beta   90.00
_cell.angle_gamma   90.00
#
_symmetry.space_group_name_H-M   'P 1'
#
loop_
_entity.id
_entity.type
_entity.pdbx_description
1 polymer ?
#
loop_
_entity_poly.entity_id
_entity_poly.type
_entity_poly.pdbx_seq_one_letter_code
_entity_poly.pdbx_strand_id
1 'polypeptide(L)'
;MNSKKVPRLLRWKTRNAAFCIYEGRRYYFGKWNAPGTREKYCAFVQKITSGKLPEVTCGSEDCTVAELALAFFDARQAYYVKNGQQTRQLERFKTACEFPLRFFPDLPVRLFGPRKLLECRAAMEASGRFSRTYINTLCSCFRQVVKFGVSIELVQPDVLVALQSVPPLKKGRSSARENTPIKPVSASDVEATLAQLSPVVAAMVRLQRLTGMRPGEVCGMRAGDLSEEGAGFVYTLRSDKTDWRRSAAQKKRIPIGPRAWRVLFPYLAGKEPDDYVFTPAEALAAQREARRDARKTPETKQTRDRDAKRKQRTVAPCYNRNSYRQAIVRAAKRAGVPAWSPNRLRHLFATEIREKYGLEAAQACLGHARADVTQIYAERDYRKAEEIAQKEG
;
A
#
# COMPACT_ATOMS: atom_id res chain seq x y z
N MET A 1 -5.73 48.14 -13.72
CA MET A 1 -5.79 47.71 -12.30
C MET A 1 -6.79 46.57 -12.19
N ASN A 2 -6.33 45.30 -12.12
CA ASN A 2 -7.23 44.15 -11.91
C ASN A 2 -7.77 44.18 -10.47
N SER A 3 -9.07 44.45 -10.31
CA SER A 3 -9.72 44.36 -9.00
C SER A 3 -9.60 42.94 -8.50
N LYS A 4 -8.75 42.70 -7.49
CA LYS A 4 -8.61 41.42 -6.85
C LYS A 4 -9.96 40.99 -6.24
N LYS A 5 -10.62 40.01 -6.84
CA LYS A 5 -11.92 39.51 -6.37
C LYS A 5 -11.79 39.05 -4.92
N VAL A 6 -12.61 39.63 -4.04
CA VAL A 6 -12.70 39.20 -2.63
C VAL A 6 -13.13 37.72 -2.57
N PRO A 7 -12.36 36.83 -1.96
CA PRO A 7 -12.70 35.40 -1.90
C PRO A 7 -13.93 35.17 -1.00
N ARG A 8 -14.88 34.32 -1.42
CA ARG A 8 -16.08 34.04 -0.62
C ARG A 8 -15.78 33.17 0.57
N LEU A 9 -16.40 33.47 1.73
CA LEU A 9 -16.40 32.59 2.90
C LEU A 9 -17.26 31.36 2.60
N LEU A 10 -16.68 30.16 2.69
CA LEU A 10 -17.31 28.88 2.37
C LEU A 10 -17.41 28.03 3.63
N ARG A 11 -18.44 27.17 3.69
CA ARG A 11 -18.63 26.20 4.77
C ARG A 11 -18.18 24.81 4.32
N TRP A 12 -17.31 24.20 5.09
CA TRP A 12 -17.02 22.77 4.97
C TRP A 12 -18.03 21.97 5.77
N LYS A 13 -19.08 21.43 5.12
CA LYS A 13 -20.25 20.82 5.79
C LYS A 13 -19.86 19.66 6.71
N THR A 14 -18.98 18.75 6.27
CA THR A 14 -18.58 17.57 7.03
C THR A 14 -17.74 17.87 8.27
N ARG A 15 -17.08 19.02 8.33
CA ARG A 15 -16.20 19.45 9.44
C ARG A 15 -16.73 20.67 10.18
N ASN A 16 -17.83 21.22 9.76
CA ASN A 16 -18.40 22.47 10.27
C ASN A 16 -17.38 23.62 10.37
N ALA A 17 -16.45 23.69 9.39
CA ALA A 17 -15.40 24.71 9.36
C ALA A 17 -15.69 25.80 8.32
N ALA A 18 -15.25 27.02 8.63
CA ALA A 18 -15.29 28.16 7.72
C ALA A 18 -13.96 28.32 7.00
N PHE A 19 -13.97 28.50 5.68
CA PHE A 19 -12.77 28.70 4.88
C PHE A 19 -13.04 29.58 3.66
N CYS A 20 -11.99 30.12 3.05
CA CYS A 20 -12.04 30.69 1.70
C CYS A 20 -10.95 30.09 0.81
N ILE A 21 -11.09 30.30 -0.50
CA ILE A 21 -10.05 29.96 -1.48
C ILE A 21 -9.54 31.26 -2.10
N TYR A 22 -8.24 31.52 -1.97
CA TYR A 22 -7.57 32.65 -2.57
C TYR A 22 -6.27 32.19 -3.25
N GLU A 23 -6.09 32.57 -4.52
CA GLU A 23 -4.94 32.13 -5.35
C GLU A 23 -4.68 30.61 -5.32
N GLY A 24 -5.75 29.80 -5.35
CA GLY A 24 -5.67 28.34 -5.33
C GLY A 24 -5.42 27.75 -3.95
N ARG A 25 -5.21 28.54 -2.90
CA ARG A 25 -4.99 28.10 -1.52
C ARG A 25 -6.25 28.25 -0.66
N ARG A 26 -6.43 27.35 0.30
CA ARG A 26 -7.53 27.43 1.28
C ARG A 26 -7.03 28.06 2.56
N TYR A 27 -7.79 29.06 3.05
CA TYR A 27 -7.53 29.75 4.31
C TYR A 27 -8.70 29.49 5.25
N TYR A 28 -8.43 29.06 6.48
CA TYR A 28 -9.43 28.64 7.47
C TYR A 28 -9.57 29.68 8.56
N PHE A 29 -10.81 29.82 9.06
CA PHE A 29 -11.17 30.86 10.02
C PHE A 29 -11.80 30.30 11.28
N GLY A 30 -11.78 28.96 11.48
CA GLY A 30 -12.36 28.26 12.63
C GLY A 30 -13.68 27.56 12.32
N LYS A 31 -14.49 27.29 13.35
CA LYS A 31 -15.81 26.66 13.17
C LYS A 31 -16.78 27.62 12.47
N TRP A 32 -17.63 27.06 11.60
CA TRP A 32 -18.68 27.85 10.95
C TRP A 32 -19.60 28.48 12.00
N ASN A 33 -19.85 29.79 11.89
CA ASN A 33 -20.64 30.63 12.82
C ASN A 33 -20.11 30.70 14.27
N ALA A 34 -18.86 30.31 14.55
CA ALA A 34 -18.29 30.59 15.87
C ALA A 34 -17.97 32.09 16.04
N PRO A 35 -18.02 32.60 17.31
CA PRO A 35 -17.56 33.95 17.60
C PRO A 35 -16.12 34.15 17.08
N GLY A 36 -15.86 35.30 16.45
CA GLY A 36 -14.54 35.62 15.88
C GLY A 36 -14.25 35.02 14.49
N THR A 37 -15.01 34.07 13.97
CA THR A 37 -14.78 33.50 12.62
C THR A 37 -14.95 34.54 11.51
N ARG A 38 -15.97 35.38 11.60
CA ARG A 38 -16.21 36.49 10.66
C ARG A 38 -15.15 37.59 10.76
N GLU A 39 -14.71 37.88 11.98
CA GLU A 39 -13.65 38.87 12.23
C GLU A 39 -12.32 38.43 11.61
N LYS A 40 -11.93 37.17 11.80
CA LYS A 40 -10.75 36.57 11.18
C LYS A 40 -10.81 36.62 9.65
N TYR A 41 -11.98 36.29 9.09
CA TYR A 41 -12.19 36.43 7.64
C TYR A 41 -12.12 37.88 7.16
N CYS A 42 -12.75 38.82 7.83
CA CYS A 42 -12.68 40.24 7.49
C CYS A 42 -11.25 40.80 7.56
N ALA A 43 -10.50 40.42 8.61
CA ALA A 43 -9.09 40.80 8.74
C ALA A 43 -8.23 40.21 7.60
N PHE A 44 -8.51 38.99 7.19
CA PHE A 44 -7.87 38.37 6.03
C PHE A 44 -8.18 39.13 4.72
N VAL A 45 -9.44 39.46 4.50
CA VAL A 45 -9.86 40.22 3.32
C VAL A 45 -9.20 41.60 3.31
N GLN A 46 -9.13 42.32 4.44
CA GLN A 46 -8.42 43.57 4.56
C GLN A 46 -6.93 43.48 4.20
N LYS A 47 -6.25 42.42 4.64
CA LYS A 47 -4.84 42.12 4.29
C LYS A 47 -4.66 41.92 2.78
N ILE A 48 -5.57 41.19 2.13
CA ILE A 48 -5.53 40.99 0.67
C ILE A 48 -5.76 42.30 -0.09
N THR A 49 -6.75 43.10 0.32
CA THR A 49 -7.09 44.34 -0.34
C THR A 49 -6.01 45.39 -0.16
N SER A 50 -5.29 45.38 0.96
CA SER A 50 -4.14 46.29 1.20
C SER A 50 -2.85 45.85 0.48
N GLY A 51 -2.88 44.80 -0.36
CA GLY A 51 -1.72 44.32 -1.11
C GLY A 51 -0.66 43.59 -0.26
N LYS A 52 -0.88 43.48 1.05
CA LYS A 52 -0.10 42.61 1.93
C LYS A 52 -0.68 41.22 1.82
N LEU A 53 -0.11 40.36 0.94
CA LEU A 53 -0.34 38.91 1.04
C LEU A 53 -0.13 38.52 2.50
N PRO A 54 -1.06 37.81 3.12
CA PRO A 54 -0.72 37.20 4.39
C PRO A 54 0.48 36.29 4.10
N GLU A 55 1.67 36.78 4.42
CA GLU A 55 2.74 35.83 4.75
C GLU A 55 2.09 34.88 5.72
N VAL A 56 2.13 33.58 5.42
CA VAL A 56 1.96 32.58 6.46
C VAL A 56 3.10 32.93 7.41
N THR A 57 2.78 33.74 8.43
CA THR A 57 3.77 34.17 9.40
C THR A 57 4.19 32.91 10.09
N CYS A 58 5.29 32.33 9.61
CA CYS A 58 6.07 31.33 10.28
C CYS A 58 6.24 31.83 11.72
N GLY A 59 5.62 31.12 12.68
CA GLY A 59 5.69 31.52 14.06
C GLY A 59 4.40 32.05 14.69
N SER A 60 3.21 31.82 14.11
CA SER A 60 2.01 32.02 14.91
C SER A 60 2.01 31.00 16.03
N GLU A 61 2.20 31.47 17.25
CA GLU A 61 2.10 30.65 18.48
C GLU A 61 0.78 29.87 18.56
N ASP A 62 -0.16 30.14 17.69
CA ASP A 62 -1.54 29.68 17.64
C ASP A 62 -1.87 28.72 16.50
N CYS A 63 -0.89 28.18 15.74
CA CYS A 63 -1.18 27.15 14.72
C CYS A 63 -1.89 25.96 15.36
N THR A 64 -3.13 25.68 14.97
CA THR A 64 -3.94 24.59 15.50
C THR A 64 -3.58 23.25 14.86
N VAL A 65 -3.96 22.14 15.52
CA VAL A 65 -3.81 20.79 14.98
C VAL A 65 -4.51 20.63 13.62
N ALA A 66 -5.66 21.29 13.44
CA ALA A 66 -6.40 21.27 12.17
C ALA A 66 -5.66 22.03 11.06
N GLU A 67 -5.11 23.20 11.36
CA GLU A 67 -4.33 23.99 10.40
C GLU A 67 -3.03 23.30 10.00
N LEU A 68 -2.32 22.69 10.95
CA LEU A 68 -1.14 21.89 10.67
C LEU A 68 -1.45 20.70 9.74
N ALA A 69 -2.50 19.91 10.07
CA ALA A 69 -2.89 18.78 9.24
C ALA A 69 -3.23 19.21 7.81
N LEU A 70 -3.90 20.32 7.68
CA LEU A 70 -4.29 20.87 6.39
C LEU A 70 -3.08 21.32 5.58
N ALA A 71 -2.18 22.12 6.18
CA ALA A 71 -0.93 22.54 5.54
C ALA A 71 -0.11 21.32 5.05
N PHE A 72 -0.07 20.25 5.87
CA PHE A 72 0.57 19.00 5.47
C PHE A 72 -0.08 18.37 4.24
N PHE A 73 -1.40 18.24 4.20
CA PHE A 73 -2.09 17.60 3.08
C PHE A 73 -2.00 18.43 1.81
N ASP A 74 -2.13 19.74 1.90
CA ASP A 74 -2.01 20.63 0.75
C ASP A 74 -0.60 20.59 0.13
N ALA A 75 0.45 20.62 0.96
CA ALA A 75 1.84 20.55 0.49
C ALA A 75 2.25 19.17 -0.01
N ARG A 76 1.68 18.07 0.56
CA ARG A 76 2.14 16.71 0.30
C ARG A 76 1.25 15.90 -0.63
N GLN A 77 0.08 16.41 -1.02
CA GLN A 77 -0.84 15.70 -1.92
C GLN A 77 -0.18 15.34 -3.25
N ALA A 78 0.54 16.27 -3.87
CA ALA A 78 1.26 16.03 -5.12
C ALA A 78 2.48 15.11 -4.94
N TYR A 79 3.19 15.19 -3.80
CA TYR A 79 4.35 14.36 -3.50
C TYR A 79 3.99 12.87 -3.37
N TYR A 80 2.81 12.55 -2.82
CA TYR A 80 2.36 11.16 -2.64
C TYR A 80 1.59 10.61 -3.85
N VAL A 81 1.93 11.06 -5.05
CA VAL A 81 1.45 10.51 -6.33
C VAL A 81 2.58 9.73 -7.00
N LYS A 82 2.32 8.51 -7.43
CA LYS A 82 3.24 7.70 -8.25
C LYS A 82 2.48 7.23 -9.49
N ASN A 83 3.01 7.53 -10.69
CA ASN A 83 2.39 7.18 -11.97
C ASN A 83 0.92 7.65 -12.09
N GLY A 84 0.65 8.90 -11.70
CA GLY A 84 -0.69 9.50 -11.75
C GLY A 84 -1.68 9.01 -10.69
N GLN A 85 -1.31 8.08 -9.81
CA GLN A 85 -2.17 7.54 -8.76
C GLN A 85 -1.69 7.91 -7.36
N GLN A 86 -2.62 8.26 -6.49
CA GLN A 86 -2.32 8.50 -5.08
C GLN A 86 -1.80 7.24 -4.40
N THR A 87 -0.71 7.39 -3.64
CA THR A 87 -0.14 6.29 -2.86
C THR A 87 -0.94 6.04 -1.58
N ARG A 88 -0.96 4.78 -1.10
CA ARG A 88 -1.59 4.44 0.19
C ARG A 88 -0.94 5.14 1.39
N GLN A 89 0.19 5.79 1.21
CA GLN A 89 0.84 6.54 2.27
C GLN A 89 0.01 7.76 2.67
N LEU A 90 -0.61 8.45 1.71
CA LEU A 90 -1.49 9.58 2.00
C LEU A 90 -2.71 9.16 2.83
N GLU A 91 -3.34 8.02 2.50
CA GLU A 91 -4.45 7.46 3.29
C GLU A 91 -4.02 7.11 4.72
N ARG A 92 -2.78 6.64 4.89
CA ARG A 92 -2.23 6.36 6.22
C ARG A 92 -2.07 7.64 7.05
N PHE A 93 -1.64 8.74 6.46
CA PHE A 93 -1.58 10.04 7.13
C PHE A 93 -2.98 10.56 7.49
N LYS A 94 -3.96 10.40 6.60
CA LYS A 94 -5.36 10.75 6.91
C LYS A 94 -5.86 9.97 8.14
N THR A 95 -5.61 8.66 8.19
CA THR A 95 -5.96 7.82 9.35
C THR A 95 -5.19 8.24 10.61
N ALA A 96 -3.92 8.61 10.49
CA ALA A 96 -3.11 9.07 11.61
C ALA A 96 -3.61 10.39 12.21
N CYS A 97 -4.15 11.27 11.39
CA CYS A 97 -4.73 12.54 11.83
C CYS A 97 -6.18 12.42 12.32
N GLU A 98 -6.85 11.26 12.13
CA GLU A 98 -8.28 11.09 12.48
C GLU A 98 -8.56 11.40 13.95
N PHE A 99 -7.77 10.82 14.87
CA PHE A 99 -7.97 10.99 16.30
C PHE A 99 -7.52 12.35 16.83
N PRO A 100 -6.33 12.89 16.47
CA PRO A 100 -5.96 14.25 16.82
C PRO A 100 -6.97 15.29 16.33
N LEU A 101 -7.49 15.17 15.11
CA LEU A 101 -8.52 16.07 14.57
C LEU A 101 -9.89 15.89 15.20
N ARG A 102 -10.20 14.70 15.69
CA ARG A 102 -11.47 14.43 16.38
C ARG A 102 -11.50 15.04 17.78
N PHE A 103 -10.39 14.93 18.53
CA PHE A 103 -10.36 15.33 19.93
C PHE A 103 -9.82 16.75 20.16
N PHE A 104 -8.89 17.19 19.34
CA PHE A 104 -8.11 18.40 19.55
C PHE A 104 -7.98 19.28 18.29
N PRO A 105 -9.03 19.48 17.47
CA PRO A 105 -8.90 20.18 16.20
C PRO A 105 -8.43 21.63 16.37
N ASP A 106 -8.97 22.32 17.36
CA ASP A 106 -8.74 23.75 17.61
C ASP A 106 -7.63 24.00 18.65
N LEU A 107 -6.96 22.93 19.15
CA LEU A 107 -5.86 23.06 20.10
C LEU A 107 -4.63 23.60 19.39
N PRO A 108 -3.97 24.67 19.91
CA PRO A 108 -2.65 25.08 19.44
C PRO A 108 -1.64 23.93 19.49
N VAL A 109 -0.88 23.71 18.41
CA VAL A 109 0.04 22.56 18.32
C VAL A 109 1.11 22.60 19.41
N ARG A 110 1.52 23.80 19.87
CA ARG A 110 2.45 23.96 21.01
C ARG A 110 1.95 23.34 22.31
N LEU A 111 0.63 23.21 22.46
CA LEU A 111 -0.03 22.56 23.61
C LEU A 111 -0.34 21.07 23.36
N PHE A 112 -0.10 20.56 22.16
CA PHE A 112 -0.29 19.15 21.83
C PHE A 112 0.94 18.33 22.26
N GLY A 113 1.03 18.08 23.57
CA GLY A 113 2.14 17.35 24.17
C GLY A 113 1.94 15.82 24.18
N PRO A 114 2.88 15.09 24.81
CA PRO A 114 2.85 13.62 24.93
C PRO A 114 1.54 13.06 25.49
N ARG A 115 0.94 13.71 26.50
CA ARG A 115 -0.34 13.28 27.08
C ARG A 115 -1.47 13.25 26.06
N LYS A 116 -1.54 14.24 25.16
CA LYS A 116 -2.56 14.29 24.10
C LYS A 116 -2.36 13.19 23.05
N LEU A 117 -1.11 12.88 22.73
CA LEU A 117 -0.81 11.73 21.85
C LEU A 117 -1.17 10.39 22.52
N LEU A 118 -0.96 10.26 23.85
CA LEU A 118 -1.35 9.08 24.62
C LEU A 118 -2.88 8.92 24.68
N GLU A 119 -3.62 10.00 24.85
CA GLU A 119 -5.10 10.00 24.79
C GLU A 119 -5.60 9.52 23.41
N CYS A 120 -5.03 10.05 22.32
CA CYS A 120 -5.35 9.59 20.97
C CYS A 120 -5.01 8.11 20.77
N ARG A 121 -3.85 7.65 21.27
CA ARG A 121 -3.42 6.26 21.21
C ARG A 121 -4.36 5.33 21.99
N ALA A 122 -4.74 5.69 23.20
CA ALA A 122 -5.70 4.93 24.00
C ALA A 122 -7.05 4.78 23.29
N ALA A 123 -7.54 5.85 22.64
CA ALA A 123 -8.75 5.80 21.86
C ALA A 123 -8.60 4.91 20.58
N MET A 124 -7.42 4.88 19.96
CA MET A 124 -7.13 3.93 18.87
C MET A 124 -7.18 2.48 19.37
N GLU A 125 -6.63 2.19 20.55
CA GLU A 125 -6.66 0.87 21.18
C GLU A 125 -8.11 0.47 21.51
N ALA A 126 -8.86 1.33 22.18
CA ALA A 126 -10.25 1.10 22.56
C ALA A 126 -11.19 0.88 21.36
N SER A 127 -10.86 1.47 20.19
CA SER A 127 -11.66 1.30 18.98
C SER A 127 -11.67 -0.14 18.43
N GLY A 128 -10.71 -1.00 18.79
CA GLY A 128 -10.53 -2.35 18.24
C GLY A 128 -10.21 -2.42 16.73
N ARG A 129 -10.23 -1.29 16.02
CA ARG A 129 -10.05 -1.21 14.56
C ARG A 129 -8.64 -1.57 14.11
N PHE A 130 -7.64 -1.28 14.95
CA PHE A 130 -6.24 -1.32 14.56
C PHE A 130 -5.45 -2.36 15.35
N SER A 131 -4.46 -2.96 14.69
CA SER A 131 -3.48 -3.77 15.40
C SER A 131 -2.44 -2.89 16.10
N ARG A 132 -1.80 -3.41 17.15
CA ARG A 132 -0.74 -2.73 17.89
C ARG A 132 0.35 -2.13 16.99
N THR A 133 0.84 -2.91 16.04
CA THR A 133 1.88 -2.45 15.10
C THR A 133 1.38 -1.33 14.19
N TYR A 134 0.09 -1.35 13.83
CA TYR A 134 -0.49 -0.30 13.02
C TYR A 134 -0.73 0.98 13.83
N ILE A 135 -1.14 0.88 15.10
CA ILE A 135 -1.26 2.03 16.02
C ILE A 135 0.11 2.71 16.16
N ASN A 136 1.19 1.94 16.40
CA ASN A 136 2.55 2.50 16.45
C ASN A 136 2.92 3.22 15.14
N THR A 137 2.51 2.67 14.00
CA THR A 137 2.72 3.31 12.68
C THR A 137 1.93 4.61 12.56
N LEU A 138 0.66 4.66 13.02
CA LEU A 138 -0.17 5.87 13.00
C LEU A 138 0.42 6.98 13.88
N CYS A 139 0.87 6.65 15.11
CA CYS A 139 1.57 7.60 15.97
C CYS A 139 2.87 8.14 15.31
N SER A 140 3.63 7.27 14.63
CA SER A 140 4.80 7.68 13.87
C SER A 140 4.44 8.59 12.68
N CYS A 141 3.35 8.30 11.97
CA CYS A 141 2.86 9.15 10.88
C CYS A 141 2.41 10.52 11.39
N PHE A 142 1.72 10.60 12.53
CA PHE A 142 1.35 11.89 13.11
C PHE A 142 2.58 12.72 13.51
N ARG A 143 3.60 12.07 14.12
CA ARG A 143 4.90 12.75 14.37
C ARG A 143 5.55 13.28 13.08
N GLN A 144 5.40 12.59 11.95
CA GLN A 144 5.88 13.09 10.65
C GLN A 144 5.09 14.31 10.17
N VAL A 145 3.79 14.41 10.48
CA VAL A 145 3.00 15.62 10.21
C VAL A 145 3.51 16.80 11.05
N VAL A 146 3.79 16.56 12.35
CA VAL A 146 4.40 17.59 13.21
C VAL A 146 5.80 17.97 12.72
N LYS A 147 6.64 16.99 12.32
CA LYS A 147 7.96 17.24 11.74
C LYS A 147 7.88 18.10 10.47
N PHE A 148 6.87 17.89 9.65
CA PHE A 148 6.62 18.77 8.51
C PHE A 148 6.31 20.20 8.96
N GLY A 149 5.47 20.37 9.99
CA GLY A 149 5.19 21.69 10.58
C GLY A 149 6.46 22.38 11.07
N VAL A 150 7.38 21.63 11.69
CA VAL A 150 8.70 22.15 12.10
C VAL A 150 9.52 22.58 10.86
N SER A 151 9.53 21.78 9.79
CA SER A 151 10.31 22.08 8.58
C SER A 151 9.85 23.31 7.79
N ILE A 152 8.64 23.79 8.06
CA ILE A 152 8.07 25.01 7.49
C ILE A 152 7.82 26.08 8.56
N GLU A 153 8.45 25.93 9.72
CA GLU A 153 8.43 26.87 10.85
C GLU A 153 7.03 27.18 11.43
N LEU A 154 6.02 26.37 11.13
CA LEU A 154 4.68 26.45 11.74
C LEU A 154 4.64 25.90 13.17
N VAL A 155 5.60 25.05 13.55
CA VAL A 155 5.63 24.36 14.85
C VAL A 155 7.03 24.46 15.41
N GLN A 156 7.15 24.72 16.70
CA GLN A 156 8.44 24.74 17.39
C GLN A 156 9.04 23.33 17.50
N PRO A 157 10.37 23.15 17.40
CA PRO A 157 11.05 21.87 17.45
C PRO A 157 10.82 21.07 18.75
N ASP A 158 10.64 21.76 19.88
CA ASP A 158 10.40 21.18 21.21
C ASP A 158 9.15 20.30 21.24
N VAL A 159 8.10 20.68 20.53
CA VAL A 159 6.86 19.87 20.39
C VAL A 159 7.17 18.51 19.77
N LEU A 160 7.99 18.48 18.69
CA LEU A 160 8.37 17.21 18.06
C LEU A 160 9.22 16.36 18.99
N VAL A 161 10.18 16.97 19.70
CA VAL A 161 11.04 16.29 20.69
C VAL A 161 10.18 15.69 21.80
N ALA A 162 9.25 16.46 22.35
CA ALA A 162 8.31 15.99 23.36
C ALA A 162 7.48 14.79 22.86
N LEU A 163 6.94 14.84 21.65
CA LEU A 163 6.15 13.75 21.06
C LEU A 163 6.99 12.48 20.79
N GLN A 164 8.30 12.62 20.58
CA GLN A 164 9.20 11.48 20.40
C GLN A 164 9.44 10.70 21.69
N SER A 165 9.25 11.32 22.87
CA SER A 165 9.35 10.66 24.17
C SER A 165 8.28 9.57 24.39
N VAL A 166 7.18 9.57 23.61
CA VAL A 166 6.13 8.56 23.73
C VAL A 166 6.62 7.22 23.18
N PRO A 167 6.82 6.18 24.03
CA PRO A 167 7.33 4.91 23.60
C PRO A 167 6.29 4.15 22.76
N PRO A 168 6.71 3.26 21.85
CA PRO A 168 5.78 2.41 21.11
C PRO A 168 5.13 1.37 22.03
N LEU A 169 3.90 0.96 21.69
CA LEU A 169 3.22 -0.15 22.34
C LEU A 169 4.02 -1.45 22.16
N LYS A 170 4.32 -2.14 23.26
CA LYS A 170 5.04 -3.41 23.27
C LYS A 170 4.06 -4.59 23.19
N LYS A 171 4.51 -5.69 22.56
CA LYS A 171 3.74 -6.94 22.49
C LYS A 171 3.44 -7.47 23.90
N GLY A 172 2.20 -7.91 24.11
CA GLY A 172 1.74 -8.42 25.41
C GLY A 172 1.57 -7.38 26.52
N ARG A 173 1.72 -6.06 26.19
CA ARG A 173 1.60 -4.96 27.16
C ARG A 173 0.59 -3.89 26.73
N SER A 174 -0.36 -4.24 25.89
CA SER A 174 -1.44 -3.35 25.44
C SER A 174 -2.68 -4.17 25.12
N SER A 175 -3.85 -3.52 25.18
CA SER A 175 -5.13 -4.11 24.79
C SER A 175 -5.32 -4.19 23.27
N ALA A 176 -4.41 -3.60 22.51
CA ALA A 176 -4.49 -3.58 21.05
C ALA A 176 -4.34 -4.98 20.46
N ARG A 177 -5.14 -5.27 19.44
CA ARG A 177 -5.10 -6.54 18.72
C ARG A 177 -3.70 -6.82 18.15
N GLU A 178 -3.20 -8.03 18.38
CA GLU A 178 -1.99 -8.52 17.72
C GLU A 178 -2.30 -9.13 16.35
N ASN A 179 -1.41 -8.90 15.40
CA ASN A 179 -1.49 -9.58 14.12
C ASN A 179 -0.99 -11.02 14.27
N THR A 180 -1.75 -11.97 13.74
CA THR A 180 -1.27 -13.35 13.62
C THR A 180 -0.05 -13.38 12.69
N PRO A 181 1.05 -14.06 13.05
CA PRO A 181 2.19 -14.23 12.15
C PRO A 181 1.75 -14.88 10.83
N ILE A 182 2.28 -14.36 9.74
CA ILE A 182 1.98 -14.89 8.41
C ILE A 182 2.86 -16.11 8.21
N LYS A 183 2.26 -17.32 8.27
CA LYS A 183 2.93 -18.58 7.99
C LYS A 183 2.99 -18.88 6.48
N PRO A 184 3.94 -19.70 6.00
CA PRO A 184 3.90 -20.26 4.66
C PRO A 184 2.55 -20.95 4.38
N VAL A 185 2.14 -21.03 3.13
CA VAL A 185 1.03 -21.89 2.72
C VAL A 185 1.57 -23.31 2.57
N SER A 186 0.78 -24.34 2.93
CA SER A 186 1.20 -25.73 2.71
C SER A 186 1.27 -26.05 1.20
N ALA A 187 2.17 -26.95 0.82
CA ALA A 187 2.26 -27.39 -0.58
C ALA A 187 0.96 -28.07 -1.04
N SER A 188 0.30 -28.83 -0.17
CA SER A 188 -0.99 -29.49 -0.43
C SER A 188 -2.11 -28.49 -0.70
N ASP A 189 -2.21 -27.41 0.10
CA ASP A 189 -3.22 -26.35 -0.12
C ASP A 189 -2.99 -25.62 -1.44
N VAL A 190 -1.72 -25.42 -1.84
CA VAL A 190 -1.38 -24.84 -3.15
C VAL A 190 -1.85 -25.72 -4.28
N GLU A 191 -1.57 -27.03 -4.25
CA GLU A 191 -1.97 -27.98 -5.30
C GLU A 191 -3.49 -28.10 -5.39
N ALA A 192 -4.20 -28.22 -4.26
CA ALA A 192 -5.67 -28.23 -4.23
C ALA A 192 -6.25 -26.93 -4.82
N THR A 193 -5.64 -25.77 -4.52
CA THR A 193 -6.07 -24.49 -5.06
C THR A 193 -5.81 -24.38 -6.55
N LEU A 194 -4.68 -24.89 -7.06
CA LEU A 194 -4.30 -24.84 -8.47
C LEU A 194 -5.35 -25.51 -9.36
N ALA A 195 -5.94 -26.64 -8.92
CA ALA A 195 -7.00 -27.34 -9.66
C ALA A 195 -8.26 -26.50 -9.86
N GLN A 196 -8.47 -25.47 -9.05
CA GLN A 196 -9.63 -24.58 -9.09
C GLN A 196 -9.35 -23.22 -9.75
N LEU A 197 -8.14 -22.97 -10.22
CA LEU A 197 -7.74 -21.72 -10.85
C LEU A 197 -7.93 -21.77 -12.38
N SER A 198 -8.13 -20.60 -12.99
CA SER A 198 -7.99 -20.49 -14.44
C SER A 198 -6.53 -20.77 -14.85
N PRO A 199 -6.26 -21.28 -16.07
CA PRO A 199 -4.92 -21.61 -16.53
C PRO A 199 -3.92 -20.47 -16.33
N VAL A 200 -4.30 -19.23 -16.66
CA VAL A 200 -3.48 -18.03 -16.50
C VAL A 200 -3.09 -17.80 -15.03
N VAL A 201 -4.05 -17.84 -14.11
CA VAL A 201 -3.78 -17.61 -12.69
C VAL A 201 -3.00 -18.78 -12.08
N ALA A 202 -3.25 -20.01 -12.53
CA ALA A 202 -2.48 -21.18 -12.13
C ALA A 202 -1.01 -21.06 -12.57
N ALA A 203 -0.74 -20.55 -13.79
CA ALA A 203 0.61 -20.26 -14.26
C ALA A 203 1.29 -19.18 -13.40
N MET A 204 0.57 -18.08 -13.06
CA MET A 204 1.08 -17.06 -12.14
C MET A 204 1.49 -17.64 -10.78
N VAL A 205 0.67 -18.54 -10.21
CA VAL A 205 0.95 -19.21 -8.93
C VAL A 205 2.18 -20.11 -9.03
N ARG A 206 2.26 -20.94 -10.07
CA ARG A 206 3.40 -21.83 -10.32
C ARG A 206 4.69 -21.04 -10.52
N LEU A 207 4.66 -20.00 -11.34
CA LEU A 207 5.81 -19.11 -11.58
C LEU A 207 6.27 -18.46 -10.27
N GLN A 208 5.35 -17.91 -9.49
CA GLN A 208 5.68 -17.28 -8.21
C GLN A 208 6.25 -18.28 -7.19
N ARG A 209 5.73 -19.51 -7.15
CA ARG A 209 6.28 -20.58 -6.29
C ARG A 209 7.71 -20.95 -6.68
N LEU A 210 8.01 -21.01 -8.00
CA LEU A 210 9.33 -21.39 -8.51
C LEU A 210 10.40 -20.29 -8.39
N THR A 211 9.99 -19.03 -8.30
CA THR A 211 10.91 -17.88 -8.34
C THR A 211 10.92 -17.06 -7.06
N GLY A 212 9.95 -17.24 -6.17
CA GLY A 212 9.80 -16.45 -4.96
C GLY A 212 9.51 -14.97 -5.19
N MET A 213 9.20 -14.54 -6.41
CA MET A 213 8.94 -13.13 -6.73
C MET A 213 7.71 -12.58 -6.00
N ARG A 214 7.65 -11.25 -5.83
CA ARG A 214 6.49 -10.61 -5.18
C ARG A 214 5.25 -10.68 -6.08
N PRO A 215 4.04 -10.75 -5.51
CA PRO A 215 2.80 -10.78 -6.31
C PRO A 215 2.68 -9.66 -7.34
N GLY A 216 3.17 -8.46 -7.00
CA GLY A 216 3.16 -7.34 -7.94
C GLY A 216 4.16 -7.46 -9.07
N GLU A 217 5.24 -8.22 -8.87
CA GLU A 217 6.25 -8.51 -9.90
C GLU A 217 5.68 -9.48 -10.93
N VAL A 218 4.93 -10.50 -10.49
CA VAL A 218 4.21 -11.42 -11.39
C VAL A 218 3.12 -10.68 -12.18
N CYS A 219 2.32 -9.85 -11.51
CA CYS A 219 1.22 -9.14 -12.17
C CYS A 219 1.68 -8.10 -13.20
N GLY A 220 2.86 -7.52 -12.98
CA GLY A 220 3.39 -6.43 -13.81
C GLY A 220 4.37 -6.88 -14.89
N MET A 221 4.63 -8.18 -15.03
CA MET A 221 5.59 -8.74 -15.99
C MET A 221 5.13 -8.47 -17.43
N ARG A 222 6.04 -7.95 -18.24
CA ARG A 222 5.84 -7.76 -19.69
C ARG A 222 6.79 -8.65 -20.48
N ALA A 223 6.45 -8.93 -21.74
CA ALA A 223 7.25 -9.80 -22.59
C ALA A 223 8.68 -9.27 -22.79
N GLY A 224 8.83 -7.98 -23.06
CA GLY A 224 10.14 -7.34 -23.24
C GLY A 224 10.96 -7.11 -21.98
N ASP A 225 10.46 -7.50 -20.79
CA ASP A 225 11.23 -7.48 -19.56
C ASP A 225 12.08 -8.74 -19.35
N LEU A 226 11.94 -9.72 -20.25
CA LEU A 226 12.66 -10.98 -20.26
C LEU A 226 13.81 -10.92 -21.27
N SER A 227 15.00 -11.26 -20.84
CA SER A 227 16.20 -11.39 -21.70
C SER A 227 16.83 -12.76 -21.53
N GLU A 228 17.36 -13.29 -22.63
CA GLU A 228 18.20 -14.48 -22.57
C GLU A 228 19.60 -14.07 -22.11
N GLU A 229 20.13 -14.76 -21.10
CA GLU A 229 21.46 -14.48 -20.56
C GLU A 229 22.16 -15.78 -20.16
N GLY A 230 23.28 -16.05 -20.82
CA GLY A 230 24.00 -17.30 -20.62
C GLY A 230 23.14 -18.51 -20.96
N ALA A 231 23.04 -19.46 -20.02
CA ALA A 231 22.24 -20.69 -20.19
C ALA A 231 20.77 -20.56 -19.71
N GLY A 232 20.25 -19.36 -19.50
CA GLY A 232 18.89 -19.14 -18.97
C GLY A 232 18.28 -17.82 -19.30
N PHE A 233 17.16 -17.54 -18.65
CA PHE A 233 16.41 -16.30 -18.83
C PHE A 233 16.44 -15.46 -17.55
N VAL A 234 16.39 -14.15 -17.71
CA VAL A 234 16.35 -13.20 -16.60
C VAL A 234 15.18 -12.24 -16.80
N TYR A 235 14.38 -12.09 -15.77
CA TYR A 235 13.35 -11.06 -15.67
C TYR A 235 13.92 -9.81 -15.01
N THR A 236 13.98 -8.71 -15.73
CA THR A 236 14.45 -7.40 -15.24
C THR A 236 13.27 -6.50 -14.96
N LEU A 237 13.08 -6.09 -13.70
CA LEU A 237 11.95 -5.27 -13.30
C LEU A 237 12.08 -3.83 -13.83
N ARG A 238 11.02 -3.31 -14.47
CA ARG A 238 10.95 -1.89 -14.90
C ARG A 238 10.86 -0.94 -13.71
N SER A 239 10.15 -1.34 -12.64
CA SER A 239 9.96 -0.56 -11.43
C SER A 239 9.70 -1.45 -10.22
N ASP A 240 10.38 -1.19 -9.11
CA ASP A 240 10.13 -1.87 -7.85
C ASP A 240 9.88 -0.87 -6.69
N LYS A 241 9.60 -1.39 -5.49
CA LYS A 241 9.35 -0.57 -4.29
C LYS A 241 10.60 0.21 -3.83
N THR A 242 11.78 -0.21 -4.26
CA THR A 242 13.09 0.29 -3.82
C THR A 242 13.89 0.98 -4.93
N ASP A 243 13.29 1.21 -6.10
CA ASP A 243 13.94 1.85 -7.26
C ASP A 243 14.64 3.17 -6.91
N TRP A 244 14.04 3.97 -6.02
CA TRP A 244 14.60 5.25 -5.59
C TRP A 244 15.93 5.14 -4.84
N ARG A 245 16.32 3.92 -4.41
CA ARG A 245 17.61 3.63 -3.75
C ARG A 245 18.67 3.06 -4.70
N ARG A 246 18.28 2.79 -5.95
CA ARG A 246 19.14 2.13 -6.93
C ARG A 246 19.33 3.00 -8.16
N SER A 247 20.52 2.96 -8.72
CA SER A 247 20.75 3.54 -10.05
C SER A 247 20.02 2.74 -11.13
N ALA A 248 19.82 3.34 -12.29
CA ALA A 248 19.20 2.66 -13.44
C ALA A 248 19.91 1.34 -13.81
N ALA A 249 21.23 1.26 -13.58
CA ALA A 249 22.04 0.05 -13.81
C ALA A 249 21.81 -1.06 -12.77
N GLN A 250 21.22 -0.75 -11.62
CA GLN A 250 21.00 -1.69 -10.50
C GLN A 250 19.55 -2.16 -10.37
N LYS A 251 18.84 -2.30 -11.50
CA LYS A 251 17.47 -2.84 -11.49
C LYS A 251 17.46 -4.24 -10.88
N LYS A 252 16.35 -4.56 -10.20
CA LYS A 252 16.17 -5.89 -9.65
C LYS A 252 16.02 -6.89 -10.79
N ARG A 253 16.83 -7.94 -10.75
CA ARG A 253 16.86 -9.04 -11.72
C ARG A 253 16.43 -10.33 -11.01
N ILE A 254 15.62 -11.13 -11.68
CA ILE A 254 15.11 -12.41 -11.18
C ILE A 254 15.45 -13.50 -12.19
N PRO A 255 16.34 -14.43 -11.84
CA PRO A 255 16.65 -15.56 -12.71
C PRO A 255 15.41 -16.45 -12.93
N ILE A 256 15.18 -16.84 -14.18
CA ILE A 256 14.10 -17.73 -14.59
C ILE A 256 14.73 -19.08 -14.99
N GLY A 257 14.70 -20.03 -14.10
CA GLY A 257 15.23 -21.36 -14.36
C GLY A 257 14.33 -22.19 -15.32
N PRO A 258 14.81 -23.34 -15.81
CA PRO A 258 14.11 -24.14 -16.84
C PRO A 258 12.67 -24.55 -16.49
N ARG A 259 12.41 -24.85 -15.21
CA ARG A 259 11.06 -25.18 -14.75
C ARG A 259 10.11 -23.98 -14.78
N ALA A 260 10.60 -22.81 -14.40
CA ALA A 260 9.84 -21.56 -14.45
C ALA A 260 9.61 -21.09 -15.90
N TRP A 261 10.61 -21.27 -16.74
CA TRP A 261 10.52 -20.99 -18.17
C TRP A 261 9.43 -21.81 -18.86
N ARG A 262 9.37 -23.12 -18.61
CA ARG A 262 8.30 -23.99 -19.15
C ARG A 262 6.89 -23.52 -18.77
N VAL A 263 6.72 -22.91 -17.61
CA VAL A 263 5.44 -22.32 -17.19
C VAL A 263 5.16 -21.02 -17.93
N LEU A 264 6.20 -20.22 -18.20
CA LEU A 264 6.10 -18.88 -18.74
C LEU A 264 5.95 -18.86 -20.26
N PHE A 265 6.72 -19.71 -20.95
CA PHE A 265 6.86 -19.73 -22.40
C PHE A 265 5.52 -19.74 -23.18
N PRO A 266 4.51 -20.55 -22.83
CA PRO A 266 3.22 -20.54 -23.55
C PRO A 266 2.49 -19.19 -23.53
N TYR A 267 2.80 -18.32 -22.58
CA TYR A 267 2.17 -17.01 -22.43
C TYR A 267 2.95 -15.88 -23.12
N LEU A 268 4.05 -16.18 -23.80
CA LEU A 268 4.86 -15.23 -24.56
C LEU A 268 4.54 -15.23 -26.04
N ALA A 269 3.93 -16.30 -26.54
CA ALA A 269 3.59 -16.44 -27.95
C ALA A 269 2.68 -15.31 -28.42
N GLY A 270 3.06 -14.59 -29.48
CA GLY A 270 2.29 -13.48 -30.06
C GLY A 270 2.21 -12.21 -29.21
N LYS A 271 3.07 -12.07 -28.19
CA LYS A 271 3.15 -10.87 -27.35
C LYS A 271 4.18 -9.88 -27.90
N GLU A 272 3.78 -8.63 -27.99
CA GLU A 272 4.71 -7.52 -28.21
C GLU A 272 5.51 -7.20 -26.93
N PRO A 273 6.69 -6.54 -27.02
CA PRO A 273 7.55 -6.27 -25.86
C PRO A 273 6.85 -5.52 -24.70
N ASP A 274 5.86 -4.70 -25.01
CA ASP A 274 5.12 -3.93 -24.01
C ASP A 274 3.86 -4.63 -23.49
N ASP A 275 3.51 -5.77 -24.05
CA ASP A 275 2.36 -6.55 -23.62
C ASP A 275 2.60 -7.22 -22.26
N TYR A 276 1.56 -7.23 -21.45
CA TYR A 276 1.57 -8.01 -20.20
C TYR A 276 1.52 -9.51 -20.50
N VAL A 277 2.39 -10.27 -19.83
CA VAL A 277 2.45 -11.73 -19.99
C VAL A 277 1.16 -12.40 -19.52
N PHE A 278 0.59 -11.95 -18.41
CA PHE A 278 -0.63 -12.52 -17.82
C PHE A 278 -1.75 -11.48 -17.82
N THR A 279 -2.80 -11.70 -18.61
CA THR A 279 -3.92 -10.77 -18.71
C THR A 279 -5.22 -11.37 -18.18
N PRO A 280 -6.09 -10.57 -17.54
CA PRO A 280 -7.43 -11.02 -17.19
C PRO A 280 -8.30 -11.35 -18.41
N ALA A 281 -8.01 -10.76 -19.57
CA ALA A 281 -8.73 -11.03 -20.83
C ALA A 281 -8.55 -12.48 -21.27
N GLU A 282 -7.31 -13.00 -21.25
CA GLU A 282 -7.02 -14.40 -21.56
C GLU A 282 -7.71 -15.37 -20.62
N ALA A 283 -7.71 -15.06 -19.29
CA ALA A 283 -8.43 -15.90 -18.33
C ALA A 283 -9.93 -15.94 -18.56
N LEU A 284 -10.54 -14.81 -18.98
CA LEU A 284 -11.94 -14.74 -19.33
C LEU A 284 -12.26 -15.49 -20.64
N ALA A 285 -11.36 -15.39 -21.63
CA ALA A 285 -11.49 -16.13 -22.88
C ALA A 285 -11.47 -17.64 -22.63
N ALA A 286 -10.47 -18.14 -21.91
CA ALA A 286 -10.37 -19.55 -21.53
C ALA A 286 -11.61 -20.04 -20.71
N GLN A 287 -12.12 -19.19 -19.80
CA GLN A 287 -13.33 -19.53 -19.05
C GLN A 287 -14.59 -19.58 -19.94
N ARG A 288 -14.70 -18.69 -20.93
CA ARG A 288 -15.81 -18.71 -21.90
C ARG A 288 -15.75 -19.93 -22.78
N GLU A 289 -14.58 -20.30 -23.25
CA GLU A 289 -14.32 -21.50 -24.04
C GLU A 289 -14.69 -22.77 -23.26
N ALA A 290 -14.14 -22.96 -22.05
CA ALA A 290 -14.49 -24.09 -21.19
C ALA A 290 -15.99 -24.18 -20.91
N ARG A 291 -16.68 -23.05 -20.74
CA ARG A 291 -18.17 -23.04 -20.57
C ARG A 291 -18.90 -23.39 -21.84
N ARG A 292 -18.37 -23.02 -23.01
CA ARG A 292 -18.93 -23.40 -24.32
C ARG A 292 -18.84 -24.90 -24.50
N ASP A 293 -17.66 -25.46 -24.25
CA ASP A 293 -17.40 -26.89 -24.41
C ASP A 293 -18.20 -27.75 -23.42
N ALA A 294 -18.42 -27.26 -22.22
CA ALA A 294 -19.23 -27.93 -21.20
C ALA A 294 -20.76 -27.80 -21.43
N ARG A 295 -21.22 -27.03 -22.42
CA ARG A 295 -22.65 -26.87 -22.72
C ARG A 295 -23.22 -28.12 -23.31
N LYS A 296 -24.31 -28.63 -22.71
CA LYS A 296 -25.11 -29.76 -23.24
C LYS A 296 -26.16 -29.35 -24.24
N THR A 297 -26.55 -28.06 -24.29
CA THR A 297 -27.58 -27.52 -25.16
C THR A 297 -27.05 -26.42 -26.08
N PRO A 298 -27.44 -26.37 -27.37
CA PRO A 298 -27.02 -25.31 -28.27
C PRO A 298 -27.44 -23.93 -27.78
N GLU A 299 -26.67 -22.92 -28.14
CA GLU A 299 -26.96 -21.54 -27.78
C GLU A 299 -28.09 -20.99 -28.64
N THR A 300 -29.19 -20.53 -28.00
CA THR A 300 -30.34 -19.94 -28.70
C THR A 300 -29.99 -18.53 -29.20
N LYS A 301 -30.65 -18.09 -30.29
CA LYS A 301 -30.52 -16.72 -30.84
C LYS A 301 -30.77 -15.65 -29.77
N GLN A 302 -31.79 -15.84 -28.93
CA GLN A 302 -32.13 -14.93 -27.82
C GLN A 302 -31.00 -14.81 -26.78
N THR A 303 -30.29 -15.90 -26.50
CA THR A 303 -29.16 -15.88 -25.57
C THR A 303 -27.98 -15.12 -26.16
N ARG A 304 -27.68 -15.29 -27.47
CA ARG A 304 -26.65 -14.54 -28.19
C ARG A 304 -26.94 -13.03 -28.20
N ASP A 305 -28.19 -12.65 -28.52
CA ASP A 305 -28.64 -11.25 -28.59
C ASP A 305 -28.57 -10.58 -27.20
N ARG A 306 -28.89 -11.33 -26.14
CA ARG A 306 -28.82 -10.86 -24.77
C ARG A 306 -27.39 -10.68 -24.31
N ASP A 307 -26.49 -11.57 -24.67
CA ASP A 307 -25.05 -11.48 -24.35
C ASP A 307 -24.35 -10.37 -25.17
N ALA A 308 -24.76 -10.15 -26.41
CA ALA A 308 -24.30 -9.03 -27.25
C ALA A 308 -24.76 -7.66 -26.70
N LYS A 309 -25.97 -7.56 -26.15
CA LYS A 309 -26.51 -6.33 -25.51
C LYS A 309 -25.95 -6.08 -24.12
N ARG A 310 -25.35 -7.07 -23.48
CA ARG A 310 -24.77 -6.94 -22.16
C ARG A 310 -23.55 -6.06 -22.25
N LYS A 311 -23.60 -4.87 -21.59
CA LYS A 311 -22.46 -3.93 -21.50
C LYS A 311 -21.19 -4.71 -21.16
N GLN A 312 -20.26 -4.80 -22.10
CA GLN A 312 -18.97 -5.45 -21.85
C GLN A 312 -18.27 -4.69 -20.75
N ARG A 313 -18.01 -5.36 -19.63
CA ARG A 313 -17.16 -4.79 -18.57
C ARG A 313 -15.78 -4.55 -19.14
N THR A 314 -15.30 -3.33 -19.01
CA THR A 314 -13.90 -3.00 -19.36
C THR A 314 -12.98 -3.89 -18.53
N VAL A 315 -12.23 -4.73 -19.20
CA VAL A 315 -11.28 -5.64 -18.56
C VAL A 315 -9.96 -4.88 -18.37
N ALA A 316 -9.41 -4.93 -17.16
CA ALA A 316 -8.11 -4.30 -16.90
C ALA A 316 -7.02 -4.94 -17.78
N PRO A 317 -6.01 -4.17 -18.25
CA PRO A 317 -4.95 -4.69 -19.12
C PRO A 317 -4.08 -5.75 -18.42
N CYS A 318 -3.96 -5.71 -17.10
CA CYS A 318 -3.20 -6.69 -16.32
C CYS A 318 -3.88 -6.97 -14.97
N TYR A 319 -3.43 -8.04 -14.33
CA TYR A 319 -3.77 -8.29 -12.94
C TYR A 319 -3.12 -7.25 -12.03
N ASN A 320 -3.78 -6.93 -10.94
CA ASN A 320 -3.18 -6.24 -9.80
C ASN A 320 -3.11 -7.19 -8.59
N ARG A 321 -2.38 -6.79 -7.55
CA ARG A 321 -2.20 -7.63 -6.34
C ARG A 321 -3.53 -8.05 -5.72
N ASN A 322 -4.56 -7.21 -5.79
CA ASN A 322 -5.86 -7.50 -5.19
C ASN A 322 -6.65 -8.49 -6.05
N SER A 323 -6.74 -8.27 -7.38
CA SER A 323 -7.43 -9.19 -8.28
C SER A 323 -6.78 -10.58 -8.28
N TYR A 324 -5.46 -10.65 -8.28
CA TYR A 324 -4.70 -11.90 -8.13
C TYR A 324 -5.00 -12.61 -6.80
N ARG A 325 -4.94 -11.87 -5.68
CA ARG A 325 -5.31 -12.40 -4.36
C ARG A 325 -6.75 -12.91 -4.34
N GLN A 326 -7.71 -12.16 -4.89
CA GLN A 326 -9.13 -12.56 -4.90
C GLN A 326 -9.37 -13.83 -5.73
N ALA A 327 -8.65 -14.00 -6.84
CA ALA A 327 -8.72 -15.23 -7.63
C ALA A 327 -8.28 -16.44 -6.80
N ILE A 328 -7.15 -16.34 -6.09
CA ILE A 328 -6.63 -17.40 -5.21
C ILE A 328 -7.60 -17.68 -4.06
N VAL A 329 -8.07 -16.66 -3.34
CA VAL A 329 -8.99 -16.82 -2.20
C VAL A 329 -10.28 -17.55 -2.61
N ARG A 330 -10.84 -17.17 -3.78
CA ARG A 330 -12.04 -17.83 -4.32
C ARG A 330 -11.78 -19.28 -4.71
N ALA A 331 -10.61 -19.58 -5.29
CA ALA A 331 -10.21 -20.93 -5.67
C ALA A 331 -9.95 -21.79 -4.42
N ALA A 332 -9.25 -21.30 -3.42
CA ALA A 332 -9.04 -21.99 -2.15
C ALA A 332 -10.37 -22.35 -1.47
N LYS A 333 -11.32 -21.39 -1.47
CA LYS A 333 -12.68 -21.66 -0.95
C LYS A 333 -13.38 -22.79 -1.72
N ARG A 334 -13.27 -22.84 -3.06
CA ARG A 334 -13.84 -23.94 -3.87
C ARG A 334 -13.16 -25.27 -3.62
N ALA A 335 -11.84 -25.22 -3.35
CA ALA A 335 -11.05 -26.42 -3.01
C ALA A 335 -11.26 -26.90 -1.57
N GLY A 336 -12.03 -26.18 -0.73
CA GLY A 336 -12.24 -26.55 0.67
C GLY A 336 -11.03 -26.33 1.58
N VAL A 337 -10.01 -25.55 1.14
CA VAL A 337 -8.80 -25.27 1.91
C VAL A 337 -8.81 -23.84 2.50
N PRO A 338 -8.03 -23.61 3.58
CA PRO A 338 -7.94 -22.28 4.19
C PRO A 338 -7.53 -21.21 3.18
N ALA A 339 -8.20 -20.06 3.21
CA ALA A 339 -7.89 -18.96 2.32
C ALA A 339 -6.47 -18.42 2.55
N TRP A 340 -5.71 -18.25 1.47
CA TRP A 340 -4.35 -17.76 1.54
C TRP A 340 -4.06 -16.62 0.56
N SER A 341 -3.01 -15.88 0.80
CA SER A 341 -2.60 -14.74 -0.05
C SER A 341 -1.35 -15.09 -0.87
N PRO A 342 -1.19 -14.52 -2.08
CA PRO A 342 -0.04 -14.82 -2.95
C PRO A 342 1.32 -14.60 -2.28
N ASN A 343 1.42 -13.67 -1.29
CA ASN A 343 2.68 -13.44 -0.59
C ASN A 343 3.12 -14.65 0.24
N ARG A 344 2.21 -15.54 0.64
CA ARG A 344 2.54 -16.80 1.36
C ARG A 344 3.31 -17.80 0.49
N LEU A 345 3.20 -17.71 -0.86
CA LEU A 345 4.06 -18.49 -1.77
C LEU A 345 5.52 -18.04 -1.68
N ARG A 346 5.76 -16.75 -1.51
CA ARG A 346 7.12 -16.24 -1.31
C ARG A 346 7.69 -16.67 0.04
N HIS A 347 6.84 -16.79 1.08
CA HIS A 347 7.25 -17.40 2.35
C HIS A 347 7.59 -18.87 2.18
N LEU A 348 6.75 -19.63 1.47
CA LEU A 348 7.00 -21.05 1.17
C LEU A 348 8.32 -21.24 0.44
N PHE A 349 8.54 -20.50 -0.66
CA PHE A 349 9.80 -20.53 -1.41
C PHE A 349 11.00 -20.20 -0.51
N ALA A 350 10.89 -19.16 0.32
CA ALA A 350 11.96 -18.77 1.23
C ALA A 350 12.30 -19.88 2.24
N THR A 351 11.29 -20.54 2.79
CA THR A 351 11.48 -21.66 3.72
C THR A 351 12.14 -22.85 3.02
N GLU A 352 11.64 -23.28 1.86
CA GLU A 352 12.20 -24.39 1.07
C GLU A 352 13.67 -24.15 0.65
N ILE A 353 14.00 -22.90 0.20
CA ILE A 353 15.39 -22.57 -0.18
C ILE A 353 16.29 -22.52 1.04
N ARG A 354 15.81 -21.96 2.15
CA ARG A 354 16.58 -21.90 3.40
C ARG A 354 16.89 -23.31 3.93
N GLU A 355 15.92 -24.20 3.92
CA GLU A 355 16.11 -25.59 4.35
C GLU A 355 17.19 -26.31 3.52
N LYS A 356 17.17 -26.10 2.20
CA LYS A 356 18.07 -26.79 1.25
C LYS A 356 19.45 -26.15 1.15
N TYR A 357 19.50 -24.80 1.09
CA TYR A 357 20.72 -24.08 0.69
C TYR A 357 21.18 -23.03 1.72
N GLY A 358 20.45 -22.88 2.82
CA GLY A 358 20.80 -21.92 3.87
C GLY A 358 20.20 -20.52 3.68
N LEU A 359 20.46 -19.65 4.69
CA LEU A 359 19.86 -18.33 4.79
C LEU A 359 20.34 -17.37 3.68
N GLU A 360 21.63 -17.45 3.35
CA GLU A 360 22.26 -16.57 2.34
C GLU A 360 21.69 -16.81 0.94
N ALA A 361 21.51 -18.11 0.57
CA ALA A 361 20.87 -18.46 -0.67
C ALA A 361 19.42 -17.95 -0.75
N ALA A 362 18.65 -18.10 0.33
CA ALA A 362 17.30 -17.55 0.40
C ALA A 362 17.30 -15.99 0.29
N GLN A 363 18.27 -15.32 0.91
CA GLN A 363 18.44 -13.87 0.81
C GLN A 363 18.71 -13.44 -0.63
N ALA A 364 19.67 -14.09 -1.30
CA ALA A 364 20.04 -13.81 -2.69
C ALA A 364 18.85 -14.01 -3.64
N CYS A 365 18.16 -15.16 -3.57
CA CYS A 365 17.00 -15.47 -4.41
C CYS A 365 15.84 -14.47 -4.20
N LEU A 366 15.62 -14.03 -2.97
CA LEU A 366 14.58 -13.06 -2.65
C LEU A 366 14.97 -11.62 -2.99
N GLY A 367 16.25 -11.34 -3.23
CA GLY A 367 16.77 -10.01 -3.46
C GLY A 367 16.59 -9.10 -2.24
N HIS A 368 16.87 -9.60 -1.04
CA HIS A 368 16.85 -8.81 0.19
C HIS A 368 18.24 -8.24 0.46
N ALA A 369 18.31 -6.93 0.69
CA ALA A 369 19.58 -6.27 1.03
C ALA A 369 20.09 -6.62 2.44
N ARG A 370 19.21 -7.13 3.32
CA ARG A 370 19.55 -7.44 4.73
C ARG A 370 18.99 -8.81 5.10
N ALA A 371 19.75 -9.58 5.85
CA ALA A 371 19.41 -10.93 6.29
C ALA A 371 18.21 -10.96 7.26
N ASP A 372 18.07 -9.95 8.14
CA ASP A 372 16.95 -9.82 9.07
C ASP A 372 15.59 -9.79 8.37
N VAL A 373 15.53 -9.19 7.19
CA VAL A 373 14.32 -9.18 6.34
C VAL A 373 13.99 -10.60 5.85
N THR A 374 15.01 -11.41 5.54
CA THR A 374 14.81 -12.79 5.09
C THR A 374 14.33 -13.69 6.23
N GLN A 375 14.79 -13.45 7.46
CA GLN A 375 14.36 -14.19 8.64
C GLN A 375 12.86 -14.07 8.93
N ILE A 376 12.20 -12.97 8.53
CA ILE A 376 10.75 -12.79 8.65
C ILE A 376 9.99 -13.74 7.71
N TYR A 377 10.58 -14.08 6.56
CA TYR A 377 9.96 -14.90 5.52
C TYR A 377 10.26 -16.40 5.66
N ALA A 378 11.33 -16.78 6.35
CA ALA A 378 11.74 -18.15 6.53
C ALA A 378 11.56 -18.56 7.99
N GLU A 379 10.84 -19.63 8.26
CA GLU A 379 10.73 -20.22 9.59
C GLU A 379 12.13 -20.72 10.05
N ARG A 380 12.38 -20.65 11.36
CA ARG A 380 13.63 -21.19 11.92
C ARG A 380 13.65 -22.71 11.76
N ASP A 381 14.72 -23.23 11.21
CA ASP A 381 14.92 -24.66 11.08
C ASP A 381 15.49 -25.23 12.39
N TYR A 382 14.59 -25.67 13.26
CA TYR A 382 14.98 -26.31 14.52
C TYR A 382 15.64 -27.66 14.32
N ARG A 383 15.36 -28.36 13.20
CA ARG A 383 15.97 -29.66 12.90
C ARG A 383 17.49 -29.60 12.80
N LYS A 384 18.02 -28.53 12.19
CA LYS A 384 19.46 -28.28 12.16
C LYS A 384 20.06 -28.10 13.55
N ALA A 385 19.34 -27.41 14.44
CA ALA A 385 19.78 -27.21 15.82
C ALA A 385 19.79 -28.58 16.59
N GLU A 386 18.77 -29.39 16.36
CA GLU A 386 18.71 -30.77 16.92
C GLU A 386 19.82 -31.68 16.38
N GLU A 387 20.07 -31.66 15.06
CA GLU A 387 21.16 -32.42 14.43
C GLU A 387 22.54 -31.98 14.96
N ILE A 388 22.75 -30.67 15.16
CA ILE A 388 24.00 -30.15 15.73
C ILE A 388 24.11 -30.58 17.20
N ALA A 389 23.04 -30.42 17.99
CA ALA A 389 23.04 -30.85 19.37
C ALA A 389 23.33 -32.35 19.54
N GLN A 390 22.84 -33.17 18.60
CA GLN A 390 23.12 -34.62 18.60
C GLN A 390 24.55 -34.98 18.17
N LYS A 391 25.21 -34.09 17.39
CA LYS A 391 26.58 -34.35 16.89
C LYS A 391 27.66 -33.75 17.78
N GLU A 392 27.38 -32.62 18.38
CA GLU A 392 28.36 -31.81 19.10
C GLU A 392 28.10 -31.72 20.62
N GLY A 393 26.94 -32.13 21.08
CA GLY A 393 26.54 -32.20 22.50
C GLY A 393 26.42 -33.60 22.99
#